data_47e4512f60f085be24bdedd3d7903d8c
#
_entry.id   47e4512f60f085be24bdedd3d7903d8c
#
_cell.length_a   1.000
_cell.length_b   1.000
_cell.length_c   1.000
_cell.angle_alpha   90.00
_cell.angle_beta   90.00
_cell.angle_gamma   90.00
#
_symmetry.space_group_name_H-M   'P 1'
#
loop_
_entity.id
_entity.type
_entity.pdbx_description
1 polymer ?
#
loop_
_entity_poly.entity_id
_entity_poly.type
_entity_poly.pdbx_seq_one_letter_code
_entity_poly.pdbx_strand_id
1 'polypeptide(L)'
;MFRRIFGAGPEQQRAADQAEAALTAVSTSAGETATVRRIVARLEAMPAEQARLVASAAYTLARAAAADLDISPEETAVIERELQAHDSLDEATAVLVTEMAKLQARTVGGTEDYVVTREFTSLATEQQRIDVLRACFAVGAASGSISAEESATINQIANELKLDTAVVSEIRAEFHDRLSAVREVRRLAGQD
;
A
#
# COMPACT_ATOMS: atom_id res chain seq x y z
N MET A 1 18.35 66.02 17.25
CA MET A 1 19.05 65.25 16.26
C MET A 1 19.64 63.99 16.90
N PHE A 2 18.81 62.97 17.23
CA PHE A 2 19.27 61.62 17.63
C PHE A 2 18.23 60.62 17.19
N ARG A 3 18.51 59.94 16.10
CA ARG A 3 17.77 58.81 15.63
C ARG A 3 18.42 57.56 16.24
N ARG A 4 17.90 57.06 17.33
CA ARG A 4 18.32 55.79 17.94
C ARG A 4 17.69 54.66 17.14
N ILE A 5 18.54 53.92 16.47
CA ILE A 5 18.28 52.62 15.86
C ILE A 5 18.17 51.61 17.01
N PHE A 6 16.98 51.15 17.32
CA PHE A 6 16.79 49.94 18.11
C PHE A 6 16.68 48.78 17.10
N GLY A 7 17.81 48.24 16.72
CA GLY A 7 17.86 46.92 16.15
C GLY A 7 17.61 45.92 17.27
N ALA A 8 16.63 45.07 17.11
CA ALA A 8 16.42 43.93 18.00
C ALA A 8 17.72 43.11 18.05
N GLY A 9 18.19 42.83 19.26
CA GLY A 9 19.44 42.06 19.42
C GLY A 9 19.30 40.66 18.90
N PRO A 10 20.42 39.98 18.55
CA PRO A 10 20.41 38.63 17.95
C PRO A 10 19.69 37.61 18.83
N GLU A 11 19.56 37.84 20.12
CA GLU A 11 18.79 36.97 21.03
C GLU A 11 17.27 37.14 20.87
N GLN A 12 16.77 38.35 20.62
CA GLN A 12 15.35 38.59 20.35
C GLN A 12 14.93 38.05 18.99
N GLN A 13 15.82 38.11 18.01
CA GLN A 13 15.59 37.53 16.69
C GLN A 13 15.49 35.99 16.79
N ARG A 14 16.41 35.35 17.52
CA ARG A 14 16.38 33.88 17.75
C ARG A 14 15.14 33.44 18.52
N ALA A 15 14.70 34.21 19.51
CA ALA A 15 13.47 33.91 20.24
C ALA A 15 12.22 34.06 19.37
N ALA A 16 12.18 35.03 18.46
CA ALA A 16 11.10 35.19 17.50
C ALA A 16 11.06 34.03 16.49
N ASP A 17 12.23 33.65 15.93
CA ASP A 17 12.36 32.55 15.00
C ASP A 17 11.99 31.17 15.64
N GLN A 18 12.36 30.98 16.90
CA GLN A 18 11.97 29.78 17.67
C GLN A 18 10.47 29.75 17.99
N ALA A 19 9.86 30.88 18.29
CA ALA A 19 8.42 30.98 18.53
C ALA A 19 7.62 30.73 17.26
N GLU A 20 8.08 31.20 16.11
CA GLU A 20 7.44 30.98 14.81
C GLU A 20 7.58 29.53 14.37
N ALA A 21 8.77 28.93 14.58
CA ALA A 21 9.00 27.50 14.33
C ALA A 21 8.13 26.61 15.23
N ALA A 22 7.97 26.96 16.51
CA ALA A 22 7.12 26.24 17.44
C ALA A 22 5.62 26.36 17.09
N LEU A 23 5.16 27.54 16.67
CA LEU A 23 3.79 27.76 16.19
C LEU A 23 3.50 26.96 14.90
N THR A 24 4.46 26.91 13.99
CA THR A 24 4.35 26.11 12.76
C THR A 24 4.31 24.62 13.08
N ALA A 25 5.16 24.13 13.98
CA ALA A 25 5.16 22.74 14.42
C ALA A 25 3.85 22.35 15.13
N VAL A 26 3.29 23.22 15.98
CA VAL A 26 2.00 22.99 16.66
C VAL A 26 0.84 22.97 15.65
N SER A 27 0.84 23.86 14.66
CA SER A 27 -0.21 23.88 13.64
C SER A 27 -0.15 22.67 12.70
N THR A 28 1.05 22.19 12.34
CA THR A 28 1.26 20.97 11.56
C THR A 28 0.79 19.74 12.35
N SER A 29 1.22 19.61 13.60
CA SER A 29 0.79 18.52 14.50
C SER A 29 -0.73 18.51 14.74
N ALA A 30 -1.35 19.69 14.91
CA ALA A 30 -2.80 19.77 15.05
C ALA A 30 -3.54 19.40 13.76
N GLY A 31 -3.01 19.74 12.60
CA GLY A 31 -3.54 19.36 11.29
C GLY A 31 -3.42 17.85 11.06
N GLU A 32 -2.28 17.25 11.34
CA GLU A 32 -2.04 15.80 11.26
C GLU A 32 -2.98 15.06 12.22
N THR A 33 -3.13 15.51 13.46
CA THR A 33 -4.04 14.91 14.43
C THR A 33 -5.50 15.01 13.99
N ALA A 34 -5.92 16.10 13.35
CA ALA A 34 -7.28 16.27 12.82
C ALA A 34 -7.53 15.35 11.62
N THR A 35 -6.55 15.17 10.74
CA THR A 35 -6.61 14.24 9.61
C THR A 35 -6.70 12.81 10.10
N VAL A 36 -5.84 12.39 11.01
CA VAL A 36 -5.87 11.03 11.60
C VAL A 36 -7.22 10.75 12.26
N ARG A 37 -7.75 11.68 13.07
CA ARG A 37 -9.07 11.53 13.69
C ARG A 37 -10.20 11.36 12.68
N ARG A 38 -10.16 12.09 11.56
CA ARG A 38 -11.16 11.98 10.49
C ARG A 38 -11.08 10.63 9.80
N ILE A 39 -9.89 10.11 9.54
CA ILE A 39 -9.68 8.78 8.94
C ILE A 39 -10.18 7.69 9.89
N VAL A 40 -9.82 7.75 11.17
CA VAL A 40 -10.29 6.79 12.18
C VAL A 40 -11.83 6.82 12.28
N ALA A 41 -12.44 8.00 12.37
CA ALA A 41 -13.89 8.13 12.42
C ALA A 41 -14.58 7.55 11.16
N ARG A 42 -13.95 7.67 9.98
CA ARG A 42 -14.46 7.07 8.74
C ARG A 42 -14.37 5.55 8.76
N LEU A 43 -13.25 4.99 9.22
CA LEU A 43 -13.10 3.54 9.36
C LEU A 43 -14.08 2.97 10.40
N GLU A 44 -14.29 3.68 11.53
CA GLU A 44 -15.27 3.30 12.56
C GLU A 44 -16.71 3.37 12.07
N ALA A 45 -17.02 4.30 11.16
CA ALA A 45 -18.36 4.43 10.56
C ALA A 45 -18.62 3.40 9.45
N MET A 46 -17.59 2.69 8.98
CA MET A 46 -17.72 1.68 7.94
C MET A 46 -18.41 0.42 8.51
N PRO A 47 -19.35 -0.21 7.77
CA PRO A 47 -19.88 -1.50 8.16
C PRO A 47 -18.76 -2.51 8.43
N ALA A 48 -18.88 -3.30 9.51
CA ALA A 48 -17.80 -4.19 9.95
C ALA A 48 -17.35 -5.18 8.85
N GLU A 49 -18.26 -5.68 8.04
CA GLU A 49 -17.92 -6.57 6.91
C GLU A 49 -17.11 -5.85 5.83
N GLN A 50 -17.48 -4.61 5.52
CA GLN A 50 -16.73 -3.78 4.57
C GLN A 50 -15.34 -3.44 5.10
N ALA A 51 -15.22 -3.07 6.37
CA ALA A 51 -13.92 -2.79 6.99
C ALA A 51 -13.01 -4.03 6.96
N ARG A 52 -13.56 -5.23 7.22
CA ARG A 52 -12.82 -6.50 7.15
C ARG A 52 -12.42 -6.83 5.70
N LEU A 53 -13.30 -6.61 4.73
CA LEU A 53 -13.02 -6.81 3.31
C LEU A 53 -11.85 -5.92 2.86
N VAL A 54 -11.92 -4.62 3.14
CA VAL A 54 -10.88 -3.64 2.79
C VAL A 54 -9.54 -3.98 3.46
N ALA A 55 -9.56 -4.26 4.77
CA ALA A 55 -8.34 -4.58 5.51
C ALA A 55 -7.67 -5.86 5.00
N SER A 56 -8.46 -6.90 4.71
CA SER A 56 -7.94 -8.17 4.21
C SER A 56 -7.48 -8.07 2.74
N ALA A 57 -8.13 -7.26 1.91
CA ALA A 57 -7.66 -6.93 0.56
C ALA A 57 -6.30 -6.22 0.61
N ALA A 58 -6.20 -5.13 1.39
CA ALA A 58 -4.97 -4.36 1.54
C ALA A 58 -3.80 -5.23 2.05
N TYR A 59 -4.06 -6.09 3.04
CA TYR A 59 -3.06 -7.02 3.53
C TYR A 59 -2.61 -8.01 2.44
N THR A 60 -3.54 -8.55 1.66
CA THR A 60 -3.23 -9.50 0.58
C THR A 60 -2.33 -8.85 -0.49
N LEU A 61 -2.60 -7.58 -0.84
CA LEU A 61 -1.75 -6.80 -1.76
C LEU A 61 -0.37 -6.52 -1.16
N ALA A 62 -0.31 -6.09 0.11
CA ALA A 62 0.95 -5.85 0.80
C ALA A 62 1.80 -7.13 0.95
N ARG A 63 1.16 -8.30 1.15
CA ARG A 63 1.82 -9.60 1.17
C ARG A 63 2.45 -9.94 -0.18
N ALA A 64 1.79 -9.62 -1.30
CA ALA A 64 2.35 -9.83 -2.63
C ALA A 64 3.60 -8.97 -2.85
N ALA A 65 3.59 -7.70 -2.40
CA ALA A 65 4.72 -6.78 -2.45
C ALA A 65 5.86 -7.18 -1.50
N ALA A 66 5.54 -7.68 -0.31
CA ALA A 66 6.54 -8.02 0.73
C ALA A 66 7.26 -9.35 0.49
N ALA A 67 7.07 -10.01 -0.64
CA ALA A 67 7.63 -11.33 -0.93
C ALA A 67 9.16 -11.36 -0.92
N ASP A 68 9.82 -10.27 -1.28
CA ASP A 68 11.26 -10.07 -1.24
C ASP A 68 11.75 -9.28 -0.02
N LEU A 69 10.88 -9.04 0.96
CA LEU A 69 11.11 -8.31 2.21
C LEU A 69 11.26 -6.79 2.06
N ASP A 70 11.05 -6.25 0.88
CA ASP A 70 11.01 -4.81 0.64
C ASP A 70 9.77 -4.43 -0.17
N ILE A 71 9.11 -3.33 0.22
CA ILE A 71 7.96 -2.80 -0.52
C ILE A 71 8.35 -1.43 -1.06
N SER A 72 8.53 -1.36 -2.36
CA SER A 72 8.95 -0.14 -3.05
C SER A 72 7.88 0.96 -3.01
N PRO A 73 8.25 2.23 -3.25
CA PRO A 73 7.30 3.31 -3.42
C PRO A 73 6.33 3.06 -4.59
N GLU A 74 6.79 2.45 -5.66
CA GLU A 74 6.00 2.12 -6.85
C GLU A 74 4.91 1.08 -6.53
N GLU A 75 5.24 0.04 -5.79
CA GLU A 75 4.29 -0.96 -5.31
C GLU A 75 3.29 -0.36 -4.33
N THR A 76 3.76 0.47 -3.41
CA THR A 76 2.89 1.23 -2.49
C THR A 76 1.85 2.05 -3.25
N ALA A 77 2.27 2.80 -4.27
CA ALA A 77 1.36 3.61 -5.09
C ALA A 77 0.34 2.75 -5.87
N VAL A 78 0.70 1.53 -6.28
CA VAL A 78 -0.24 0.59 -6.90
C VAL A 78 -1.27 0.12 -5.88
N ILE A 79 -0.86 -0.29 -4.68
CA ILE A 79 -1.77 -0.72 -3.61
C ILE A 79 -2.79 0.39 -3.28
N GLU A 80 -2.32 1.62 -3.08
CA GLU A 80 -3.17 2.77 -2.78
C GLU A 80 -4.21 3.02 -3.88
N ARG A 81 -3.78 2.97 -5.13
CA ARG A 81 -4.66 3.16 -6.29
C ARG A 81 -5.73 2.06 -6.40
N GLU A 82 -5.36 0.81 -6.18
CA GLU A 82 -6.30 -0.31 -6.23
C GLU A 82 -7.37 -0.20 -5.12
N LEU A 83 -6.96 0.18 -3.90
CA LEU A 83 -7.88 0.41 -2.79
C LEU A 83 -8.84 1.59 -3.06
N GLN A 84 -8.37 2.65 -3.70
CA GLN A 84 -9.24 3.77 -4.09
C GLN A 84 -10.24 3.37 -5.17
N ALA A 85 -9.80 2.59 -6.15
CA ALA A 85 -10.61 2.22 -7.31
C ALA A 85 -11.73 1.21 -6.96
N HIS A 86 -11.40 0.20 -6.15
CA HIS A 86 -12.30 -0.92 -5.89
C HIS A 86 -13.10 -0.79 -4.60
N ASP A 87 -12.57 -0.14 -3.59
CA ASP A 87 -13.19 0.00 -2.27
C ASP A 87 -13.79 1.38 -2.01
N SER A 88 -13.75 2.28 -2.99
CA SER A 88 -14.27 3.65 -2.89
C SER A 88 -13.70 4.42 -1.70
N LEU A 89 -12.45 4.14 -1.35
CA LEU A 89 -11.73 4.86 -0.30
C LEU A 89 -11.26 6.22 -0.81
N ASP A 90 -11.29 7.25 0.05
CA ASP A 90 -10.55 8.47 -0.27
C ASP A 90 -9.04 8.23 -0.13
N GLU A 91 -8.26 9.11 -0.76
CA GLU A 91 -6.80 9.03 -0.81
C GLU A 91 -6.18 8.88 0.59
N ALA A 92 -6.61 9.70 1.56
CA ALA A 92 -6.04 9.68 2.91
C ALA A 92 -6.32 8.35 3.64
N THR A 93 -7.51 7.78 3.44
CA THR A 93 -7.87 6.48 4.03
C THR A 93 -7.10 5.35 3.34
N ALA A 94 -6.97 5.37 2.01
CA ALA A 94 -6.19 4.38 1.26
C ALA A 94 -4.71 4.38 1.70
N VAL A 95 -4.08 5.55 1.82
CA VAL A 95 -2.70 5.68 2.33
C VAL A 95 -2.56 5.05 3.72
N LEU A 96 -3.44 5.38 4.67
CA LEU A 96 -3.34 4.83 6.03
C LEU A 96 -3.52 3.31 6.04
N VAL A 97 -4.52 2.80 5.33
CA VAL A 97 -4.79 1.35 5.25
C VAL A 97 -3.60 0.63 4.62
N THR A 98 -3.00 1.20 3.57
CA THR A 98 -1.80 0.65 2.93
C THR A 98 -0.63 0.59 3.90
N GLU A 99 -0.33 1.66 4.64
CA GLU A 99 0.77 1.67 5.61
C GLU A 99 0.54 0.67 6.76
N MET A 100 -0.69 0.54 7.24
CA MET A 100 -1.03 -0.48 8.24
C MET A 100 -0.83 -1.89 7.69
N ALA A 101 -1.26 -2.16 6.47
CA ALA A 101 -1.11 -3.46 5.82
C ALA A 101 0.37 -3.82 5.58
N LYS A 102 1.18 -2.86 5.14
CA LYS A 102 2.64 -3.01 4.98
C LYS A 102 3.32 -3.34 6.31
N LEU A 103 2.95 -2.65 7.38
CA LEU A 103 3.49 -2.93 8.72
C LEU A 103 3.14 -4.36 9.16
N GLN A 104 1.91 -4.79 8.96
CA GLN A 104 1.45 -6.14 9.29
C GLN A 104 2.18 -7.20 8.45
N ALA A 105 2.28 -7.03 7.15
CA ALA A 105 2.96 -7.98 6.26
C ALA A 105 4.44 -8.19 6.61
N ARG A 106 5.11 -7.16 7.16
CA ARG A 106 6.50 -7.26 7.62
C ARG A 106 6.67 -7.93 8.99
N THR A 107 5.66 -7.84 9.85
CA THR A 107 5.75 -8.27 11.25
C THR A 107 5.16 -9.65 11.48
N VAL A 108 4.21 -10.04 10.65
CA VAL A 108 3.37 -11.22 10.83
C VAL A 108 3.44 -12.05 9.55
N GLY A 109 4.19 -13.10 9.52
CA GLY A 109 4.33 -13.98 8.35
C GLY A 109 3.77 -15.38 8.58
N GLY A 110 3.62 -16.14 7.50
CA GLY A 110 3.33 -17.58 7.55
C GLY A 110 1.86 -17.93 7.80
N THR A 111 1.51 -18.40 8.99
CA THR A 111 0.14 -18.89 9.27
C THR A 111 -0.91 -17.80 9.18
N GLU A 112 -0.58 -16.57 9.57
CA GLU A 112 -1.53 -15.46 9.53
C GLU A 112 -1.79 -14.97 8.10
N ASP A 113 -0.81 -15.03 7.22
CA ASP A 113 -0.98 -14.73 5.79
C ASP A 113 -2.14 -15.52 5.18
N TYR A 114 -2.17 -16.82 5.44
CA TYR A 114 -3.24 -17.70 4.99
C TYR A 114 -4.59 -17.34 5.62
N VAL A 115 -4.61 -17.02 6.92
CA VAL A 115 -5.86 -16.66 7.63
C VAL A 115 -6.46 -15.39 7.04
N VAL A 116 -5.67 -14.37 6.76
CA VAL A 116 -6.15 -13.09 6.22
C VAL A 116 -6.65 -13.25 4.78
N THR A 117 -5.92 -13.94 3.92
CA THR A 117 -6.39 -14.19 2.53
C THR A 117 -7.67 -15.04 2.52
N ARG A 118 -7.79 -16.00 3.43
CA ARG A 118 -9.01 -16.79 3.61
C ARG A 118 -10.18 -15.94 4.10
N GLU A 119 -9.94 -15.01 5.00
CA GLU A 119 -10.94 -14.05 5.45
C GLU A 119 -11.46 -13.22 4.27
N PHE A 120 -10.55 -12.63 3.47
CA PHE A 120 -10.91 -11.94 2.23
C PHE A 120 -11.77 -12.83 1.33
N THR A 121 -11.33 -14.06 1.06
CA THR A 121 -12.02 -15.01 0.18
C THR A 121 -13.44 -15.33 0.68
N SER A 122 -13.67 -15.31 1.99
CA SER A 122 -14.99 -15.58 2.57
C SER A 122 -15.97 -14.42 2.46
N LEU A 123 -15.48 -13.19 2.37
CA LEU A 123 -16.25 -11.96 2.28
C LEU A 123 -16.44 -11.49 0.84
N ALA A 124 -15.45 -11.74 -0.03
CA ALA A 124 -15.38 -11.23 -1.37
C ALA A 124 -16.24 -12.03 -2.35
N THR A 125 -16.85 -11.32 -3.30
CA THR A 125 -17.43 -11.92 -4.51
C THR A 125 -16.34 -12.53 -5.39
N GLU A 126 -16.72 -13.38 -6.34
CA GLU A 126 -15.76 -13.95 -7.31
C GLU A 126 -15.04 -12.85 -8.09
N GLN A 127 -15.77 -11.83 -8.54
CA GLN A 127 -15.17 -10.70 -9.26
C GLN A 127 -14.14 -9.96 -8.40
N GLN A 128 -14.43 -9.67 -7.13
CA GLN A 128 -13.47 -9.04 -6.22
C GLN A 128 -12.23 -9.90 -6.00
N ARG A 129 -12.35 -11.23 -5.95
CA ARG A 129 -11.20 -12.15 -5.87
C ARG A 129 -10.35 -12.12 -7.14
N ILE A 130 -10.98 -12.03 -8.31
CA ILE A 130 -10.31 -11.84 -9.61
C ILE A 130 -9.56 -10.50 -9.62
N ASP A 131 -10.21 -9.41 -9.20
CA ASP A 131 -9.64 -8.08 -9.19
C ASP A 131 -8.44 -7.99 -8.24
N VAL A 132 -8.54 -8.55 -7.03
CA VAL A 132 -7.40 -8.61 -6.09
C VAL A 132 -6.25 -9.46 -6.63
N LEU A 133 -6.51 -10.59 -7.30
CA LEU A 133 -5.43 -11.36 -7.92
C LEU A 133 -4.72 -10.57 -9.03
N ARG A 134 -5.49 -9.89 -9.90
CA ARG A 134 -4.93 -9.01 -10.94
C ARG A 134 -4.12 -7.88 -10.32
N ALA A 135 -4.61 -7.28 -9.22
CA ALA A 135 -3.90 -6.26 -8.47
C ALA A 135 -2.59 -6.79 -7.84
N CYS A 136 -2.55 -8.03 -7.32
CA CYS A 136 -1.31 -8.65 -6.83
C CYS A 136 -0.24 -8.74 -7.93
N PHE A 137 -0.62 -9.13 -9.15
CA PHE A 137 0.30 -9.12 -10.30
C PHE A 137 0.73 -7.69 -10.68
N ALA A 138 -0.18 -6.71 -10.62
CA ALA A 138 0.13 -5.30 -10.92
C ALA A 138 1.09 -4.71 -9.90
N VAL A 139 0.93 -5.03 -8.61
CA VAL A 139 1.84 -4.65 -7.53
C VAL A 139 3.22 -5.23 -7.77
N GLY A 140 3.37 -6.54 -7.93
CA GLY A 140 4.67 -7.15 -8.20
C GLY A 140 5.33 -6.68 -9.52
N ALA A 141 4.54 -6.22 -10.50
CA ALA A 141 5.08 -5.66 -11.75
C ALA A 141 5.49 -4.17 -11.63
N ALA A 142 5.17 -3.48 -10.54
CA ALA A 142 5.31 -2.04 -10.41
C ALA A 142 6.78 -1.59 -10.44
N SER A 143 7.69 -2.36 -9.86
CA SER A 143 9.14 -2.13 -9.90
C SER A 143 9.80 -2.48 -11.24
N GLY A 144 9.02 -2.99 -12.21
CA GLY A 144 9.47 -3.31 -13.57
C GLY A 144 9.41 -4.79 -13.95
N SER A 145 9.62 -5.72 -13.02
CA SER A 145 9.50 -7.16 -13.26
C SER A 145 9.09 -7.89 -11.99
N ILE A 146 8.27 -8.91 -12.16
CA ILE A 146 7.85 -9.80 -11.07
C ILE A 146 8.98 -10.80 -10.78
N SER A 147 9.53 -10.78 -9.59
CA SER A 147 10.59 -11.70 -9.14
C SER A 147 10.07 -13.14 -9.00
N ALA A 148 10.97 -14.09 -8.78
CA ALA A 148 10.62 -15.48 -8.53
C ALA A 148 9.86 -15.62 -7.19
N GLU A 149 10.27 -14.88 -6.16
CA GLU A 149 9.70 -14.84 -4.83
C GLU A 149 8.28 -14.26 -4.86
N GLU A 150 8.08 -13.12 -5.52
CA GLU A 150 6.76 -12.52 -5.73
C GLU A 150 5.85 -13.44 -6.53
N SER A 151 6.35 -14.04 -7.62
CA SER A 151 5.59 -15.00 -8.43
C SER A 151 5.14 -16.21 -7.61
N ALA A 152 6.00 -16.73 -6.72
CA ALA A 152 5.65 -17.83 -5.82
C ALA A 152 4.56 -17.40 -4.82
N THR A 153 4.69 -16.22 -4.21
CA THR A 153 3.71 -15.66 -3.28
C THR A 153 2.37 -15.40 -3.96
N ILE A 154 2.37 -14.79 -5.15
CA ILE A 154 1.14 -14.56 -5.93
C ILE A 154 0.45 -15.88 -6.30
N ASN A 155 1.21 -16.92 -6.66
CA ASN A 155 0.63 -18.25 -6.91
C ASN A 155 -0.01 -18.85 -5.67
N GLN A 156 0.60 -18.67 -4.50
CA GLN A 156 0.03 -19.11 -3.24
C GLN A 156 -1.28 -18.35 -2.95
N ILE A 157 -1.28 -17.03 -3.11
CA ILE A 157 -2.49 -16.20 -2.99
C ILE A 157 -3.58 -16.68 -3.95
N ALA A 158 -3.26 -16.94 -5.22
CA ALA A 158 -4.21 -17.44 -6.22
C ALA A 158 -4.90 -18.75 -5.77
N ASN A 159 -4.14 -19.68 -5.19
CA ASN A 159 -4.69 -20.93 -4.64
C ASN A 159 -5.63 -20.66 -3.45
N GLU A 160 -5.26 -19.71 -2.57
CA GLU A 160 -6.05 -19.33 -1.39
C GLU A 160 -7.35 -18.60 -1.77
N LEU A 161 -7.37 -17.84 -2.87
CA LEU A 161 -8.54 -17.17 -3.43
C LEU A 161 -9.58 -18.11 -4.03
N LYS A 162 -9.25 -19.39 -4.22
CA LYS A 162 -10.15 -20.43 -4.78
C LYS A 162 -10.78 -20.04 -6.11
N LEU A 163 -9.97 -19.45 -6.99
CA LEU A 163 -10.35 -19.14 -8.35
C LEU A 163 -10.14 -20.37 -9.26
N ASP A 164 -10.90 -20.41 -10.36
CA ASP A 164 -10.69 -21.42 -11.40
C ASP A 164 -9.31 -21.28 -12.04
N THR A 165 -8.67 -22.41 -12.32
CA THR A 165 -7.33 -22.44 -12.90
C THR A 165 -7.24 -21.74 -14.26
N ALA A 166 -8.32 -21.76 -15.05
CA ALA A 166 -8.38 -21.05 -16.32
C ALA A 166 -8.32 -19.54 -16.10
N VAL A 167 -9.10 -19.01 -15.14
CA VAL A 167 -9.09 -17.58 -14.77
C VAL A 167 -7.71 -17.14 -14.26
N VAL A 168 -7.09 -17.94 -13.40
CA VAL A 168 -5.74 -17.66 -12.90
C VAL A 168 -4.73 -17.62 -14.05
N SER A 169 -4.85 -18.54 -15.01
CA SER A 169 -3.95 -18.61 -16.18
C SER A 169 -4.14 -17.43 -17.12
N GLU A 170 -5.38 -16.96 -17.33
CA GLU A 170 -5.67 -15.75 -18.10
C GLU A 170 -5.05 -14.50 -17.45
N ILE A 171 -5.27 -14.29 -16.17
CA ILE A 171 -4.67 -13.15 -15.45
C ILE A 171 -3.14 -13.21 -15.53
N ARG A 172 -2.54 -14.38 -15.32
CA ARG A 172 -1.10 -14.54 -15.42
C ARG A 172 -0.57 -14.21 -16.80
N ALA A 173 -1.31 -14.56 -17.87
CA ALA A 173 -0.93 -14.25 -19.24
C ALA A 173 -0.90 -12.74 -19.51
N GLU A 174 -1.74 -11.94 -18.86
CA GLU A 174 -1.71 -10.47 -18.96
C GLU A 174 -0.35 -9.89 -18.50
N PHE A 175 0.33 -10.56 -17.56
CA PHE A 175 1.62 -10.13 -16.98
C PHE A 175 2.81 -10.97 -17.45
N HIS A 176 2.65 -11.80 -18.49
CA HIS A 176 3.67 -12.76 -18.95
C HIS A 176 5.03 -12.08 -19.18
N ASP A 177 5.04 -10.93 -19.87
CA ASP A 177 6.25 -10.20 -20.20
C ASP A 177 6.90 -9.46 -19.01
N ARG A 178 6.24 -9.45 -17.87
CA ARG A 178 6.75 -8.88 -16.62
C ARG A 178 7.41 -9.93 -15.72
N LEU A 179 7.20 -11.22 -15.98
CA LEU A 179 7.82 -12.29 -15.20
C LEU A 179 9.34 -12.31 -15.43
N SER A 180 10.14 -12.21 -14.38
CA SER A 180 11.60 -12.21 -14.47
C SER A 180 12.15 -13.46 -15.16
N ALA A 181 11.57 -14.63 -14.91
CA ALA A 181 11.95 -15.87 -15.56
C ALA A 181 11.76 -15.83 -17.09
N VAL A 182 10.68 -15.19 -17.58
CA VAL A 182 10.40 -15.04 -19.02
C VAL A 182 11.40 -14.07 -19.64
N ARG A 183 11.67 -12.95 -18.97
CA ARG A 183 12.65 -11.96 -19.43
C ARG A 183 14.04 -12.56 -19.53
N GLU A 184 14.46 -13.35 -18.55
CA GLU A 184 15.75 -14.03 -18.58
C GLU A 184 15.86 -15.04 -19.74
N VAL A 185 14.81 -15.82 -20.01
CA VAL A 185 14.77 -16.73 -21.17
C VAL A 185 14.91 -15.97 -22.49
N ARG A 186 14.20 -14.84 -22.65
CA ARG A 186 14.30 -14.00 -23.86
C ARG A 186 15.70 -13.42 -24.01
N ARG A 187 16.30 -12.89 -22.93
CA ARG A 187 17.66 -12.38 -22.95
C ARG A 187 18.68 -13.43 -23.40
N LEU A 188 18.55 -14.66 -22.88
CA LEU A 188 19.41 -15.78 -23.29
C LEU A 188 19.18 -16.22 -24.73
N ALA A 189 17.96 -16.05 -25.24
CA ALA A 189 17.60 -16.36 -26.64
C ALA A 189 17.96 -15.22 -27.63
N GLY A 190 18.49 -14.08 -27.16
CA GLY A 190 18.82 -12.93 -28.02
C GLY A 190 17.62 -12.26 -28.65
N GLN A 191 16.47 -12.24 -27.95
CA GLN A 191 15.19 -11.69 -28.41
C GLN A 191 14.77 -10.43 -27.62
N ASP A 192 15.75 -9.64 -27.12
CA ASP A 192 15.49 -8.35 -26.46
C ASP A 192 15.24 -7.23 -27.47
#